data_1ee61709e1c0bae60238c1808ed44389
#
_entry.id   1ee61709e1c0bae60238c1808ed44389
#
_cell.length_a   1.000
_cell.length_b   1.000
_cell.length_c   1.000
_cell.angle_alpha   90.00
_cell.angle_beta   90.00
_cell.angle_gamma   90.00
#
_symmetry.space_group_name_H-M   'P 1'
#
loop_
_entity.id
_entity.type
_entity.pdbx_description
1 polymer ?
#
loop_
_entity_poly.entity_id
_entity_poly.type
_entity_poly.pdbx_seq_one_letter_code
_entity_poly.pdbx_strand_id
1 'polypeptide(L)'
;MKSFDIITLTVNPALDKSAHFSGLIPEQKIRCEAPLYDAGGGGINVSKAISRLEGTSLAVIASGGPSGEMIKEILHKESIAFHAIETKNWTRESFVAVDDNTNSQYRFNFPGTSISNTEKNEIICAVEGLESRYLVLSGSLREGLPVDFYQKMAKIGKQSNARVIVDTSGEALKKVLETGVYMIKPNVGELAKLIGVEHLEME
;
A
#
# COMPACT_ATOMS: atom_id res chain seq x y z
N MET A 1 2.32 18.43 -18.42
CA MET A 1 1.98 17.36 -17.44
C MET A 1 1.02 17.94 -16.41
N LYS A 2 0.00 17.21 -15.96
CA LYS A 2 -0.77 17.63 -14.78
C LYS A 2 0.17 17.61 -13.58
N SER A 3 0.32 18.72 -12.86
CA SER A 3 1.01 18.76 -11.59
C SER A 3 0.09 18.19 -10.50
N PHE A 4 0.60 17.31 -9.65
CA PHE A 4 -0.12 16.79 -8.50
C PHE A 4 0.59 17.26 -7.22
N ASP A 5 -0.15 17.84 -6.30
CA ASP A 5 0.40 18.25 -4.99
C ASP A 5 0.87 17.03 -4.17
N ILE A 6 0.23 15.89 -4.36
CA ILE A 6 0.47 14.69 -3.58
C ILE A 6 0.71 13.51 -4.52
N ILE A 7 1.83 12.82 -4.32
CA ILE A 7 2.13 11.53 -4.94
C ILE A 7 2.14 10.47 -3.86
N THR A 8 1.48 9.35 -4.11
CA THR A 8 1.52 8.19 -3.23
C THR A 8 2.23 7.03 -3.93
N LEU A 9 3.09 6.32 -3.24
CA LEU A 9 3.77 5.14 -3.77
C LEU A 9 3.29 3.89 -3.01
N THR A 10 2.79 2.89 -3.75
CA THR A 10 2.40 1.57 -3.26
C THR A 10 3.14 0.50 -4.05
N VAL A 11 4.21 -0.03 -3.47
CA VAL A 11 5.02 -1.08 -4.13
C VAL A 11 4.46 -2.48 -3.95
N ASN A 12 3.54 -2.68 -3.01
CA ASN A 12 2.90 -3.95 -2.70
C ASN A 12 1.38 -3.82 -2.58
N PRO A 13 0.70 -3.38 -3.67
CA PRO A 13 -0.76 -3.30 -3.68
C PRO A 13 -1.38 -4.68 -3.48
N ALA A 14 -2.66 -4.72 -3.16
CA ALA A 14 -3.44 -5.94 -3.08
C ALA A 14 -4.80 -5.75 -3.76
N LEU A 15 -5.27 -6.78 -4.45
CA LEU A 15 -6.68 -6.87 -4.78
C LEU A 15 -7.40 -7.42 -3.53
N ASP A 16 -8.11 -6.55 -2.84
CA ASP A 16 -8.86 -6.93 -1.65
C ASP A 16 -10.22 -7.49 -2.06
N LYS A 17 -10.49 -8.72 -1.61
CA LYS A 17 -11.76 -9.41 -1.83
C LYS A 17 -12.44 -9.60 -0.48
N SER A 18 -13.72 -9.26 -0.36
CA SER A 18 -14.50 -9.50 0.84
C SER A 18 -15.81 -10.20 0.52
N ALA A 19 -16.26 -11.08 1.42
CA ALA A 19 -17.53 -11.74 1.29
C ALA A 19 -18.12 -12.06 2.68
N HIS A 20 -19.44 -12.10 2.77
CA HIS A 20 -20.20 -12.51 3.93
C HIS A 20 -20.59 -13.99 3.85
N PHE A 21 -20.69 -14.64 4.98
CA PHE A 21 -21.12 -16.04 5.12
C PHE A 21 -21.78 -16.27 6.49
N SER A 22 -22.54 -17.35 6.62
CA SER A 22 -23.19 -17.73 7.89
C SER A 22 -22.56 -18.99 8.45
N GLY A 23 -21.75 -18.84 9.49
CA GLY A 23 -21.15 -19.92 10.26
C GLY A 23 -19.95 -20.61 9.59
N LEU A 24 -18.81 -20.59 10.27
CA LEU A 24 -17.59 -21.29 9.85
C LEU A 24 -17.58 -22.69 10.44
N ILE A 25 -17.76 -23.72 9.61
CA ILE A 25 -17.76 -25.12 10.02
C ILE A 25 -16.58 -25.82 9.31
N PRO A 26 -15.63 -26.39 10.06
CA PRO A 26 -14.53 -27.15 9.46
C PRO A 26 -15.04 -28.27 8.55
N GLU A 27 -14.26 -28.55 7.49
CA GLU A 27 -14.50 -29.62 6.51
C GLU A 27 -15.81 -29.51 5.70
N GLN A 28 -16.54 -28.42 5.83
CA GLN A 28 -17.75 -28.16 5.05
C GLN A 28 -17.53 -27.07 4.02
N LYS A 29 -18.28 -27.15 2.90
CA LYS A 29 -18.35 -26.05 1.92
C LYS A 29 -19.14 -24.90 2.52
N ILE A 30 -18.47 -23.77 2.70
CA ILE A 30 -19.11 -22.53 3.13
C ILE A 30 -19.54 -21.78 1.87
N ARG A 31 -20.84 -21.45 1.80
CA ARG A 31 -21.39 -20.62 0.73
C ARG A 31 -21.35 -19.17 1.19
N CYS A 32 -20.61 -18.35 0.42
CA CYS A 32 -20.52 -16.94 0.66
C CYS A 32 -21.50 -16.19 -0.25
N GLU A 33 -21.84 -14.98 0.12
CA GLU A 33 -22.50 -14.02 -0.74
C GLU A 33 -21.57 -13.59 -1.90
N ALA A 34 -22.12 -12.82 -2.85
CA ALA A 34 -21.32 -12.28 -3.94
C ALA A 34 -20.16 -11.43 -3.39
N PRO A 35 -18.92 -11.68 -3.84
CA PRO A 35 -17.79 -10.95 -3.29
C PRO A 35 -17.76 -9.50 -3.76
N LEU A 36 -17.30 -8.62 -2.88
CA LEU A 36 -16.89 -7.26 -3.21
C LEU A 36 -15.39 -7.24 -3.46
N TYR A 37 -14.97 -6.42 -4.41
CA TYR A 37 -13.56 -6.22 -4.75
C TYR A 37 -13.18 -4.76 -4.54
N ASP A 38 -11.99 -4.55 -3.98
CA ASP A 38 -11.44 -3.22 -3.75
C ASP A 38 -9.95 -3.16 -4.09
N ALA A 39 -9.49 -1.99 -4.50
CA ALA A 39 -8.07 -1.74 -4.70
C ALA A 39 -7.45 -1.36 -3.36
N GLY A 40 -6.62 -2.26 -2.83
CA GLY A 40 -5.96 -2.11 -1.54
C GLY A 40 -4.48 -1.77 -1.66
N GLY A 41 -3.94 -1.34 -0.52
CA GLY A 41 -2.57 -0.89 -0.35
C GLY A 41 -2.50 0.51 0.26
N GLY A 42 -1.53 0.73 1.13
CA GLY A 42 -1.50 1.94 1.95
C GLY A 42 -1.55 3.25 1.15
N GLY A 43 -0.70 3.41 0.13
CA GLY A 43 -0.70 4.60 -0.71
C GLY A 43 -1.98 4.74 -1.56
N ILE A 44 -2.55 3.63 -2.04
CA ILE A 44 -3.86 3.64 -2.74
C ILE A 44 -4.94 4.16 -1.79
N ASN A 45 -4.99 3.65 -0.56
CA ASN A 45 -5.97 4.10 0.44
C ASN A 45 -5.82 5.58 0.77
N VAL A 46 -4.59 6.11 0.81
CA VAL A 46 -4.33 7.55 0.95
C VAL A 46 -4.90 8.32 -0.24
N SER A 47 -4.66 7.87 -1.47
CA SER A 47 -5.21 8.52 -2.68
C SER A 47 -6.73 8.49 -2.70
N LYS A 48 -7.38 7.39 -2.30
CA LYS A 48 -8.83 7.30 -2.14
C LYS A 48 -9.35 8.29 -1.09
N ALA A 49 -8.69 8.39 0.07
CA ALA A 49 -9.06 9.32 1.12
C ALA A 49 -8.95 10.78 0.64
N ILE A 50 -7.88 11.12 -0.07
CA ILE A 50 -7.70 12.45 -0.67
C ILE A 50 -8.82 12.76 -1.65
N SER A 51 -9.17 11.83 -2.53
CA SER A 51 -10.27 12.00 -3.49
C SER A 51 -11.63 12.22 -2.79
N ARG A 52 -11.91 11.48 -1.71
CA ARG A 52 -13.14 11.68 -0.91
C ARG A 52 -13.19 13.04 -0.19
N LEU A 53 -12.04 13.66 0.03
CA LEU A 53 -11.89 15.01 0.55
C LEU A 53 -11.81 16.06 -0.57
N GLU A 54 -12.20 15.70 -1.79
CA GLU A 54 -12.17 16.57 -2.98
C GLU A 54 -10.76 17.05 -3.39
N GLY A 55 -9.72 16.42 -2.86
CA GLY A 55 -8.33 16.66 -3.24
C GLY A 55 -7.90 15.82 -4.44
N THR A 56 -6.69 16.10 -4.93
CA THR A 56 -6.10 15.38 -6.06
C THR A 56 -4.75 14.78 -5.68
N SER A 57 -4.50 13.54 -6.13
CA SER A 57 -3.22 12.87 -5.96
C SER A 57 -2.93 11.98 -7.16
N LEU A 58 -1.68 11.60 -7.34
CA LEU A 58 -1.26 10.56 -8.29
C LEU A 58 -0.83 9.32 -7.49
N ALA A 59 -1.51 8.21 -7.68
CA ALA A 59 -1.12 6.93 -7.11
C ALA A 59 -0.12 6.21 -8.04
N VAL A 60 1.14 6.09 -7.62
CA VAL A 60 2.14 5.27 -8.30
C VAL A 60 2.06 3.86 -7.70
N ILE A 61 1.78 2.87 -8.53
CA ILE A 61 1.52 1.49 -8.10
C ILE A 61 2.35 0.50 -8.91
N ALA A 62 2.86 -0.55 -8.27
CA ALA A 62 3.53 -1.67 -8.95
C ALA A 62 2.54 -2.85 -9.04
N SER A 63 1.93 -3.04 -10.22
CA SER A 63 0.84 -4.02 -10.39
C SER A 63 1.03 -4.87 -11.65
N GLY A 64 0.56 -6.11 -11.61
CA GLY A 64 0.64 -7.02 -12.76
C GLY A 64 -0.35 -8.17 -12.68
N GLY A 65 -0.56 -8.83 -13.81
CA GLY A 65 -1.50 -9.93 -13.97
C GLY A 65 -2.97 -9.51 -13.86
N PRO A 66 -3.91 -10.46 -13.93
CA PRO A 66 -5.35 -10.16 -13.87
C PRO A 66 -5.77 -9.38 -12.62
N SER A 67 -5.18 -9.68 -11.46
CA SER A 67 -5.46 -8.94 -10.23
C SER A 67 -4.97 -7.49 -10.30
N GLY A 68 -3.83 -7.24 -10.96
CA GLY A 68 -3.33 -5.89 -11.24
C GLY A 68 -4.24 -5.11 -12.18
N GLU A 69 -4.73 -5.75 -13.26
CA GLU A 69 -5.70 -5.14 -14.17
C GLU A 69 -6.99 -4.74 -13.44
N MET A 70 -7.50 -5.63 -12.57
CA MET A 70 -8.70 -5.34 -11.80
C MET A 70 -8.50 -4.15 -10.84
N ILE A 71 -7.33 -4.02 -10.22
CA ILE A 71 -6.99 -2.82 -9.43
C ILE A 71 -7.06 -1.55 -10.29
N LYS A 72 -6.47 -1.57 -11.50
CA LYS A 72 -6.48 -0.42 -12.41
C LYS A 72 -7.91 -0.05 -12.82
N GLU A 73 -8.76 -1.05 -13.09
CA GLU A 73 -10.18 -0.81 -13.40
C GLU A 73 -10.93 -0.18 -12.21
N ILE A 74 -10.70 -0.66 -10.99
CA ILE A 74 -11.32 -0.09 -9.79
C ILE A 74 -10.89 1.37 -9.61
N LEU A 75 -9.59 1.65 -9.69
CA LEU A 75 -9.06 3.02 -9.57
C LEU A 75 -9.63 3.95 -10.65
N HIS A 76 -9.78 3.45 -11.88
CA HIS A 76 -10.40 4.20 -12.96
C HIS A 76 -11.88 4.52 -12.66
N LYS A 77 -12.66 3.52 -12.20
CA LYS A 77 -14.07 3.71 -11.81
C LYS A 77 -14.23 4.71 -10.67
N GLU A 78 -13.29 4.72 -9.74
CA GLU A 78 -13.27 5.67 -8.60
C GLU A 78 -12.66 7.04 -8.97
N SER A 79 -12.30 7.26 -10.25
CA SER A 79 -11.69 8.50 -10.75
C SER A 79 -10.38 8.86 -10.03
N ILE A 80 -9.64 7.87 -9.54
CA ILE A 80 -8.32 8.04 -8.95
C ILE A 80 -7.27 8.10 -10.07
N ALA A 81 -6.50 9.17 -10.12
CA ALA A 81 -5.37 9.25 -11.04
C ALA A 81 -4.26 8.30 -10.59
N PHE A 82 -3.77 7.47 -11.48
CA PHE A 82 -2.69 6.54 -11.17
C PHE A 82 -1.66 6.43 -12.30
N HIS A 83 -0.45 6.01 -11.94
CA HIS A 83 0.62 5.57 -12.83
C HIS A 83 1.01 4.14 -12.41
N ALA A 84 0.73 3.17 -13.27
CA ALA A 84 1.04 1.77 -13.02
C ALA A 84 2.40 1.42 -13.61
N ILE A 85 3.28 0.87 -12.79
CA ILE A 85 4.48 0.15 -13.24
C ILE A 85 4.07 -1.31 -13.39
N GLU A 86 4.14 -1.81 -14.62
CA GLU A 86 3.75 -3.19 -14.92
C GLU A 86 4.76 -4.17 -14.34
N THR A 87 4.27 -5.14 -13.57
CA THR A 87 5.09 -6.21 -13.02
C THR A 87 4.75 -7.54 -13.71
N LYS A 88 5.80 -8.35 -13.97
CA LYS A 88 5.64 -9.68 -14.56
C LYS A 88 4.80 -10.59 -13.67
N ASN A 89 5.03 -10.51 -12.38
CA ASN A 89 4.33 -11.32 -11.39
C ASN A 89 3.00 -10.66 -11.00
N TRP A 90 1.99 -11.48 -10.73
CA TRP A 90 0.66 -11.03 -10.37
C TRP A 90 0.68 -10.23 -9.06
N THR A 91 -0.16 -9.23 -9.01
CA THR A 91 -0.47 -8.53 -7.77
C THR A 91 -1.10 -9.50 -6.79
N ARG A 92 -0.68 -9.41 -5.52
CA ARG A 92 -1.25 -10.25 -4.47
C ARG A 92 -2.73 -9.95 -4.27
N GLU A 93 -3.42 -10.96 -3.74
CA GLU A 93 -4.79 -10.80 -3.28
C GLU A 93 -4.84 -10.84 -1.75
N SER A 94 -5.88 -10.29 -1.17
CA SER A 94 -6.26 -10.57 0.21
C SER A 94 -7.74 -10.90 0.27
N PHE A 95 -8.13 -11.73 1.22
CA PHE A 95 -9.51 -12.14 1.37
C PHE A 95 -9.98 -11.90 2.81
N VAL A 96 -11.10 -11.19 2.94
CA VAL A 96 -11.78 -10.95 4.20
C VAL A 96 -13.11 -11.67 4.17
N ALA A 97 -13.28 -12.66 5.05
CA ALA A 97 -14.54 -13.35 5.23
C ALA A 97 -15.21 -12.85 6.53
N VAL A 98 -16.46 -12.40 6.45
CA VAL A 98 -17.24 -11.89 7.58
C VAL A 98 -18.31 -12.92 7.94
N ASP A 99 -18.28 -13.43 9.16
CA ASP A 99 -19.29 -14.33 9.68
C ASP A 99 -20.45 -13.53 10.27
N ASP A 100 -21.61 -13.55 9.60
CA ASP A 100 -22.80 -12.81 10.02
C ASP A 100 -23.42 -13.31 11.33
N ASN A 101 -23.14 -14.56 11.73
CA ASN A 101 -23.64 -15.10 13.00
C ASN A 101 -22.89 -14.54 14.21
N THR A 102 -21.58 -14.29 14.06
CA THR A 102 -20.70 -13.88 15.16
C THR A 102 -20.16 -12.48 15.02
N ASN A 103 -20.37 -11.86 13.86
CA ASN A 103 -19.75 -10.59 13.44
C ASN A 103 -18.21 -10.63 13.46
N SER A 104 -17.65 -11.83 13.39
CA SER A 104 -16.20 -12.05 13.36
C SER A 104 -15.63 -11.90 11.95
N GLN A 105 -14.43 -11.35 11.85
CA GLN A 105 -13.72 -11.20 10.57
C GLN A 105 -12.51 -12.12 10.52
N TYR A 106 -12.40 -12.87 9.44
CA TYR A 106 -11.26 -13.72 9.11
C TYR A 106 -10.50 -13.07 7.94
N ARG A 107 -9.23 -12.72 8.18
CA ARG A 107 -8.40 -12.02 7.18
C ARG A 107 -7.29 -12.94 6.70
N PHE A 108 -7.31 -13.25 5.41
CA PHE A 108 -6.32 -14.08 4.73
C PHE A 108 -5.45 -13.17 3.86
N ASN A 109 -4.25 -12.84 4.35
CA ASN A 109 -3.30 -12.01 3.64
C ASN A 109 -2.27 -12.90 2.95
N PHE A 110 -2.26 -12.89 1.63
CA PHE A 110 -1.24 -13.61 0.87
C PHE A 110 0.02 -12.75 0.72
N PRO A 111 1.22 -13.38 0.70
CA PRO A 111 2.46 -12.66 0.47
C PRO A 111 2.46 -12.01 -0.91
N GLY A 112 3.14 -10.88 -1.04
CA GLY A 112 3.41 -10.28 -2.34
C GLY A 112 4.39 -11.14 -3.13
N THR A 113 4.26 -11.11 -4.45
CA THR A 113 5.22 -11.73 -5.36
C THR A 113 6.48 -10.87 -5.51
N SER A 114 7.60 -11.46 -5.96
CA SER A 114 8.86 -10.74 -6.10
C SER A 114 8.82 -9.66 -7.21
N ILE A 115 9.62 -8.63 -7.03
CA ILE A 115 9.92 -7.58 -8.02
C ILE A 115 11.33 -7.80 -8.56
N SER A 116 11.50 -7.75 -9.87
CA SER A 116 12.79 -7.80 -10.54
C SER A 116 13.59 -6.49 -10.40
N ASN A 117 14.88 -6.55 -10.70
CA ASN A 117 15.72 -5.33 -10.72
C ASN A 117 15.27 -4.33 -11.79
N THR A 118 14.74 -4.79 -12.92
CA THR A 118 14.20 -3.92 -13.96
C THR A 118 12.99 -3.15 -13.44
N GLU A 119 11.99 -3.84 -12.91
CA GLU A 119 10.79 -3.24 -12.34
C GLU A 119 11.10 -2.30 -11.17
N LYS A 120 12.06 -2.68 -10.31
CA LYS A 120 12.55 -1.79 -9.24
C LYS A 120 13.10 -0.47 -9.81
N ASN A 121 13.89 -0.54 -10.89
CA ASN A 121 14.46 0.66 -11.52
C ASN A 121 13.36 1.50 -12.18
N GLU A 122 12.34 0.88 -12.79
CA GLU A 122 11.19 1.58 -13.35
C GLU A 122 10.40 2.33 -12.27
N ILE A 123 10.20 1.73 -11.09
CA ILE A 123 9.59 2.43 -9.95
C ILE A 123 10.42 3.65 -9.54
N ILE A 124 11.74 3.49 -9.47
CA ILE A 124 12.66 4.59 -9.11
C ILE A 124 12.55 5.72 -10.13
N CYS A 125 12.67 5.40 -11.42
CA CYS A 125 12.58 6.39 -12.51
C CYS A 125 11.21 7.09 -12.53
N ALA A 126 10.13 6.35 -12.26
CA ALA A 126 8.79 6.94 -12.20
C ALA A 126 8.69 8.00 -11.09
N VAL A 127 9.27 7.74 -9.91
CA VAL A 127 9.25 8.70 -8.79
C VAL A 127 10.22 9.86 -9.05
N GLU A 128 11.41 9.61 -9.61
CA GLU A 128 12.38 10.65 -9.97
C GLU A 128 11.84 11.64 -11.02
N GLY A 129 10.99 11.17 -11.93
CA GLY A 129 10.38 11.98 -12.99
C GLY A 129 9.17 12.83 -12.53
N LEU A 130 8.80 12.77 -11.25
CA LEU A 130 7.62 13.43 -10.73
C LEU A 130 7.99 14.53 -9.71
N GLU A 131 7.35 15.69 -9.84
CA GLU A 131 7.44 16.76 -8.87
C GLU A 131 6.14 16.83 -8.05
N SER A 132 6.28 16.96 -6.73
CA SER A 132 5.15 17.09 -5.83
C SER A 132 5.51 17.83 -4.56
N ARG A 133 4.49 18.38 -3.88
CA ARG A 133 4.66 18.97 -2.55
C ARG A 133 4.81 17.91 -1.47
N TYR A 134 4.14 16.77 -1.65
CA TYR A 134 4.17 15.64 -0.72
C TYR A 134 4.40 14.33 -1.47
N LEU A 135 5.33 13.52 -0.95
CA LEU A 135 5.54 12.14 -1.36
C LEU A 135 5.16 11.21 -0.21
N VAL A 136 4.14 10.38 -0.41
CA VAL A 136 3.67 9.40 0.58
C VAL A 136 4.17 8.02 0.19
N LEU A 137 5.01 7.43 1.04
CA LEU A 137 5.54 6.08 0.90
C LEU A 137 4.76 5.18 1.87
N SER A 138 3.85 4.35 1.38
CA SER A 138 2.96 3.61 2.27
C SER A 138 2.77 2.15 1.88
N GLY A 139 2.82 1.29 2.89
CA GLY A 139 2.67 -0.15 2.80
C GLY A 139 3.97 -0.91 3.04
N SER A 140 3.86 -2.25 3.06
CA SER A 140 5.01 -3.15 3.20
C SER A 140 5.86 -3.19 1.92
N LEU A 141 7.14 -3.45 2.07
CA LEU A 141 8.00 -3.77 0.94
C LEU A 141 7.61 -5.13 0.34
N ARG A 142 7.77 -5.24 -0.96
CA ARG A 142 7.59 -6.46 -1.74
C ARG A 142 8.92 -7.22 -1.81
N GLU A 143 8.87 -8.55 -1.89
CA GLU A 143 10.06 -9.37 -2.13
C GLU A 143 10.84 -8.87 -3.36
N GLY A 144 12.16 -8.90 -3.30
CA GLY A 144 13.05 -8.35 -4.34
C GLY A 144 13.38 -6.86 -4.17
N LEU A 145 12.66 -6.13 -3.32
CA LEU A 145 13.06 -4.78 -2.91
C LEU A 145 13.97 -4.83 -1.69
N PRO A 146 15.09 -4.11 -1.69
CA PRO A 146 15.98 -4.06 -0.52
C PRO A 146 15.31 -3.31 0.64
N VAL A 147 15.73 -3.60 1.86
CA VAL A 147 15.15 -3.02 3.09
C VAL A 147 15.26 -1.49 3.14
N ASP A 148 16.25 -0.92 2.46
CA ASP A 148 16.50 0.52 2.35
C ASP A 148 15.78 1.17 1.15
N PHE A 149 14.89 0.44 0.49
CA PHE A 149 14.18 0.95 -0.69
C PHE A 149 13.42 2.25 -0.39
N TYR A 150 12.64 2.29 0.69
CA TYR A 150 11.94 3.52 1.08
C TYR A 150 12.89 4.63 1.54
N GLN A 151 14.05 4.29 2.10
CA GLN A 151 15.10 5.27 2.38
C GLN A 151 15.58 5.94 1.09
N LYS A 152 15.81 5.15 0.03
CA LYS A 152 16.17 5.67 -1.29
C LYS A 152 15.08 6.57 -1.85
N MET A 153 13.82 6.14 -1.81
CA MET A 153 12.68 6.95 -2.29
C MET A 153 12.55 8.26 -1.49
N ALA A 154 12.77 8.22 -0.18
CA ALA A 154 12.74 9.42 0.65
C ALA A 154 13.85 10.42 0.28
N LYS A 155 15.07 9.95 -0.04
CA LYS A 155 16.16 10.79 -0.53
C LYS A 155 15.78 11.47 -1.85
N ILE A 156 15.19 10.73 -2.80
CA ILE A 156 14.71 11.26 -4.08
C ILE A 156 13.66 12.35 -3.84
N GLY A 157 12.64 12.09 -3.04
CA GLY A 157 11.61 13.07 -2.72
C GLY A 157 12.18 14.34 -2.08
N LYS A 158 13.15 14.22 -1.18
CA LYS A 158 13.83 15.38 -0.57
C LYS A 158 14.64 16.20 -1.59
N GLN A 159 15.30 15.54 -2.54
CA GLN A 159 16.02 16.23 -3.62
C GLN A 159 15.08 17.06 -4.50
N SER A 160 13.83 16.61 -4.66
CA SER A 160 12.77 17.35 -5.35
C SER A 160 12.00 18.33 -4.44
N ASN A 161 12.50 18.60 -3.22
CA ASN A 161 11.87 19.45 -2.20
C ASN A 161 10.49 18.95 -1.72
N ALA A 162 10.15 17.67 -1.91
CA ALA A 162 8.91 17.10 -1.40
C ALA A 162 8.99 16.83 0.11
N ARG A 163 7.88 17.05 0.81
CA ARG A 163 7.69 16.60 2.19
C ARG A 163 7.36 15.11 2.18
N VAL A 164 8.29 14.28 2.65
CA VAL A 164 8.14 12.83 2.61
C VAL A 164 7.38 12.35 3.85
N ILE A 165 6.29 11.64 3.62
CA ILE A 165 5.44 10.99 4.64
C ILE A 165 5.59 9.49 4.49
N VAL A 166 5.79 8.77 5.61
CA VAL A 166 6.05 7.32 5.57
C VAL A 166 5.12 6.57 6.50
N ASP A 167 4.47 5.55 5.95
CA ASP A 167 3.62 4.59 6.65
C ASP A 167 4.05 3.17 6.30
N THR A 168 5.06 2.69 7.00
CA THR A 168 5.62 1.33 6.87
C THR A 168 6.08 0.84 8.24
N SER A 169 6.55 -0.39 8.31
CA SER A 169 6.92 -1.03 9.57
C SER A 169 8.29 -1.71 9.53
N GLY A 170 8.73 -2.19 10.70
CA GLY A 170 9.94 -3.01 10.84
C GLY A 170 11.22 -2.31 10.42
N GLU A 171 12.14 -3.05 9.84
CA GLU A 171 13.47 -2.55 9.46
C GLU A 171 13.40 -1.47 8.35
N ALA A 172 12.41 -1.53 7.47
CA ALA A 172 12.22 -0.51 6.44
C ALA A 172 11.89 0.86 7.09
N LEU A 173 11.07 0.89 8.15
CA LEU A 173 10.78 2.11 8.90
C LEU A 173 12.05 2.64 9.58
N LYS A 174 12.83 1.79 10.25
CA LYS A 174 14.09 2.21 10.88
C LYS A 174 15.05 2.83 9.86
N LYS A 175 15.21 2.19 8.71
CA LYS A 175 16.11 2.70 7.65
C LYS A 175 15.66 4.05 7.10
N VAL A 176 14.37 4.26 6.86
CA VAL A 176 13.90 5.53 6.30
C VAL A 176 14.02 6.68 7.28
N LEU A 177 13.93 6.43 8.59
CA LEU A 177 14.11 7.46 9.63
C LEU A 177 15.51 8.07 9.63
N GLU A 178 16.54 7.31 9.25
CA GLU A 178 17.91 7.83 9.08
C GLU A 178 17.99 9.00 8.08
N THR A 179 16.99 9.15 7.22
CA THR A 179 16.93 10.22 6.20
C THR A 179 16.35 11.53 6.74
N GLY A 180 15.64 11.49 7.88
CA GLY A 180 14.92 12.64 8.42
C GLY A 180 13.71 12.99 7.53
N VAL A 181 12.65 12.21 7.62
CA VAL A 181 11.39 12.42 6.88
C VAL A 181 10.48 13.45 7.58
N TYR A 182 9.52 14.00 6.84
CA TYR A 182 8.62 15.03 7.36
C TYR A 182 7.64 14.45 8.40
N MET A 183 7.10 13.25 8.15
CA MET A 183 6.12 12.59 9.03
C MET A 183 6.21 11.07 8.90
N ILE A 184 5.97 10.39 10.01
CA ILE A 184 5.72 8.94 10.05
C ILE A 184 4.35 8.68 10.68
N LYS A 185 3.72 7.55 10.34
CA LYS A 185 2.41 7.13 10.90
C LYS A 185 2.50 5.69 11.44
N PRO A 186 3.24 5.45 12.50
CA PRO A 186 3.24 4.13 13.16
C PRO A 186 1.95 3.94 13.96
N ASN A 187 1.50 2.69 14.07
CA ASN A 187 0.57 2.32 15.13
C ASN A 187 1.32 2.17 16.47
N VAL A 188 0.57 2.01 17.58
CA VAL A 188 1.17 1.94 18.94
C VAL A 188 2.18 0.80 19.05
N GLY A 189 1.89 -0.38 18.49
CA GLY A 189 2.80 -1.52 18.53
C GLY A 189 4.05 -1.35 17.65
N GLU A 190 3.94 -0.68 16.51
CA GLU A 190 5.08 -0.32 15.66
C GLU A 190 5.96 0.73 16.33
N LEU A 191 5.35 1.71 16.99
CA LEU A 191 6.07 2.73 17.75
C LEU A 191 6.80 2.11 18.93
N ALA A 192 6.15 1.23 19.70
CA ALA A 192 6.79 0.50 20.81
C ALA A 192 8.03 -0.27 20.32
N LYS A 193 7.91 -1.04 19.25
CA LYS A 193 9.03 -1.75 18.64
C LYS A 193 10.15 -0.83 18.14
N LEU A 194 9.78 0.33 17.62
CA LEU A 194 10.74 1.30 17.09
C LEU A 194 11.62 1.89 18.20
N ILE A 195 11.05 2.18 19.37
CA ILE A 195 11.76 2.74 20.52
C ILE A 195 12.28 1.67 21.49
N GLY A 196 12.07 0.38 21.20
CA GLY A 196 12.63 -0.74 21.95
C GLY A 196 11.92 -1.04 23.28
N VAL A 197 10.60 -0.72 23.38
CA VAL A 197 9.79 -1.07 24.56
C VAL A 197 8.76 -2.13 24.21
N GLU A 198 8.35 -2.96 25.19
CA GLU A 198 7.37 -4.03 24.96
C GLU A 198 5.94 -3.48 24.81
N HIS A 199 5.57 -2.48 25.60
CA HIS A 199 4.27 -1.84 25.57
C HIS A 199 4.40 -0.32 25.72
N LEU A 200 3.51 0.41 25.04
CA LEU A 200 3.26 1.84 25.25
C LEU A 200 1.91 1.97 25.95
N GLU A 201 1.89 2.60 27.11
CA GLU A 201 0.65 3.06 27.73
C GLU A 201 0.24 4.38 27.07
N MET A 202 -1.01 4.45 26.62
CA MET A 202 -1.60 5.71 26.19
C MET A 202 -2.34 6.29 27.38
N GLU A 203 -1.88 7.45 27.83
CA GLU A 203 -2.59 8.27 28.82
C GLU A 203 -3.84 8.95 28.22
#